data_124e2cd8b627b1206986c0e50397d44a
#
_entry.id   124e2cd8b627b1206986c0e50397d44a
#
_cell.length_a   1.000
_cell.length_b   1.000
_cell.length_c   1.000
_cell.angle_alpha   90.00
_cell.angle_beta   90.00
_cell.angle_gamma   90.00
#
_symmetry.space_group_name_H-M   'P 1'
#
loop_
_entity.id
_entity.type
_entity.pdbx_description
1 polymer ?
#
loop_
_entity_poly.entity_id
_entity_poly.type
_entity_poly.pdbx_seq_one_letter_code
_entity_poly.pdbx_strand_id
1 'polypeptide(L)'
;MNKLKNFFKIGFYFANIILITLYLFPGSIFGCFLYDNCYIQPQITKDLFVGDFIISANHVYAFILLTSLGVLSFHNTKKINFLIVYLFLLSIILELFHIIIIDRGFELSDLFGNIVGVILVILIYKIVIRYVKT
;
A
#
# COMPACT_ATOMS: atom_id res chain seq x y z
N MET A 1 -7.47 -6.49 -24.95
CA MET A 1 -7.07 -5.37 -24.07
C MET A 1 -8.06 -5.12 -22.94
N ASN A 2 -9.38 -5.15 -23.17
CA ASN A 2 -10.38 -4.90 -22.12
C ASN A 2 -10.44 -5.98 -21.02
N LYS A 3 -10.24 -7.27 -21.34
CA LYS A 3 -10.29 -8.36 -20.35
C LYS A 3 -9.16 -8.24 -19.29
N LEU A 4 -7.93 -7.97 -19.74
CA LEU A 4 -6.77 -7.81 -18.86
C LEU A 4 -6.95 -6.59 -17.93
N LYS A 5 -7.45 -5.48 -18.47
CA LYS A 5 -7.72 -4.29 -17.66
C LYS A 5 -8.82 -4.52 -16.63
N ASN A 6 -9.86 -5.27 -16.97
CA ASN A 6 -10.90 -5.65 -16.02
C ASN A 6 -10.36 -6.60 -14.92
N PHE A 7 -9.46 -7.51 -15.28
CA PHE A 7 -8.78 -8.37 -14.30
C PHE A 7 -8.00 -7.54 -13.27
N PHE A 8 -7.15 -6.60 -13.71
CA PHE A 8 -6.43 -5.71 -12.79
C PHE A 8 -7.38 -4.84 -11.95
N LYS A 9 -8.50 -4.41 -12.52
CA LYS A 9 -9.50 -3.63 -11.79
C LYS A 9 -10.16 -4.42 -10.66
N ILE A 10 -10.52 -5.67 -10.91
CA ILE A 10 -11.03 -6.58 -9.89
C ILE A 10 -9.95 -6.81 -8.82
N GLY A 11 -8.71 -7.11 -9.25
CA GLY A 11 -7.58 -7.27 -8.36
C GLY A 11 -7.32 -6.05 -7.47
N PHE A 12 -7.43 -4.84 -8.03
CA PHE A 12 -7.27 -3.60 -7.28
C PHE A 12 -8.33 -3.44 -6.18
N TYR A 13 -9.62 -3.64 -6.51
CA TYR A 13 -10.68 -3.52 -5.50
C TYR A 13 -10.57 -4.61 -4.43
N PHE A 14 -10.23 -5.83 -4.83
CA PHE A 14 -10.03 -6.93 -3.89
C PHE A 14 -8.85 -6.67 -2.95
N ALA A 15 -7.70 -6.27 -3.50
CA ALA A 15 -6.52 -5.91 -2.72
C ALA A 15 -6.80 -4.72 -1.78
N ASN A 16 -7.60 -3.75 -2.22
CA ASN A 16 -8.01 -2.62 -1.41
C ASN A 16 -8.82 -3.06 -0.19
N ILE A 17 -9.82 -3.93 -0.38
CA ILE A 17 -10.63 -4.46 0.72
C ILE A 17 -9.75 -5.25 1.70
N ILE A 18 -8.88 -6.13 1.19
CA ILE A 18 -7.95 -6.89 2.03
C ILE A 18 -7.05 -5.95 2.83
N LEU A 19 -6.44 -4.96 2.17
CA LEU A 19 -5.54 -4.02 2.83
C LEU A 19 -6.27 -3.29 3.97
N ILE A 20 -7.45 -2.71 3.69
CA ILE A 20 -8.24 -2.01 4.71
C ILE A 20 -8.55 -2.95 5.88
N THR A 21 -8.96 -4.18 5.58
CA THR A 21 -9.26 -5.18 6.63
C THR A 21 -8.03 -5.49 7.49
N LEU A 22 -6.85 -5.69 6.87
CA LEU A 22 -5.60 -5.96 7.58
C LEU A 22 -5.17 -4.78 8.45
N TYR A 23 -5.34 -3.55 7.96
CA TYR A 23 -4.97 -2.35 8.71
C TYR A 23 -5.92 -2.05 9.88
N LEU A 24 -7.21 -2.29 9.71
CA LEU A 24 -8.22 -2.02 10.73
C LEU A 24 -8.39 -3.17 11.73
N PHE A 25 -7.75 -4.31 11.50
CA PHE A 25 -7.82 -5.44 12.43
C PHE A 25 -7.00 -5.15 13.69
N PRO A 26 -7.56 -5.39 14.91
CA PRO A 26 -6.81 -5.25 16.16
C PRO A 26 -5.64 -6.26 16.20
N GLY A 27 -4.43 -5.77 16.33
CA GLY A 27 -3.24 -6.61 16.25
C GLY A 27 -2.87 -7.04 14.83
N SER A 28 -2.33 -8.22 14.64
CA SER A 28 -1.86 -8.76 13.37
C SER A 28 -2.59 -10.05 12.99
N ILE A 29 -3.39 -10.02 11.92
CA ILE A 29 -4.04 -11.24 11.38
C ILE A 29 -3.00 -12.31 11.04
N PHE A 30 -1.89 -11.93 10.41
CA PHE A 30 -0.82 -12.86 10.07
C PHE A 30 -0.10 -13.40 11.31
N GLY A 31 0.06 -12.58 12.35
CA GLY A 31 0.59 -13.02 13.63
C GLY A 31 -0.30 -14.05 14.29
N CYS A 32 -1.62 -13.79 14.33
CA CYS A 32 -2.59 -14.76 14.83
C CYS A 32 -2.51 -16.08 14.10
N PHE A 33 -2.44 -16.05 12.77
CA PHE A 33 -2.50 -17.25 11.93
C PHE A 33 -1.19 -18.05 11.91
N LEU A 34 -0.03 -17.37 11.87
CA LEU A 34 1.27 -18.01 11.71
C LEU A 34 1.93 -18.40 13.05
N TYR A 35 1.63 -17.66 14.12
CA TYR A 35 2.33 -17.79 15.41
C TYR A 35 1.38 -17.98 16.61
N ASP A 36 0.08 -18.15 16.36
CA ASP A 36 -0.95 -18.16 17.40
C ASP A 36 -0.85 -16.95 18.37
N ASN A 37 -0.31 -15.86 17.88
CA ASN A 37 -0.08 -14.64 18.65
C ASN A 37 -0.33 -13.39 17.81
N CYS A 38 -1.45 -12.72 18.08
CA CYS A 38 -1.88 -11.55 17.32
C CYS A 38 -1.04 -10.28 17.58
N TYR A 39 -0.16 -10.30 18.56
CA TYR A 39 0.75 -9.17 18.84
C TYR A 39 2.04 -9.22 18.02
N ILE A 40 2.33 -10.36 17.39
CA ILE A 40 3.51 -10.49 16.53
C ILE A 40 3.17 -10.02 15.13
N GLN A 41 3.94 -9.07 14.60
CA GLN A 41 3.87 -8.68 13.20
C GLN A 41 4.96 -9.39 12.40
N PRO A 42 4.61 -10.37 11.55
CA PRO A 42 5.60 -11.03 10.70
C PRO A 42 6.23 -10.02 9.73
N GLN A 43 7.55 -10.00 9.66
CA GLN A 43 8.28 -9.16 8.71
C GLN A 43 8.70 -9.97 7.50
N ILE A 44 8.41 -9.46 6.29
CA ILE A 44 8.86 -10.05 5.02
C ILE A 44 10.36 -9.82 4.86
N THR A 45 10.81 -8.59 5.14
CA THR A 45 12.23 -8.20 5.16
C THR A 45 12.46 -7.23 6.31
N LYS A 46 13.74 -7.00 6.64
CA LYS A 46 14.10 -5.96 7.61
C LYS A 46 13.69 -4.58 7.09
N ASP A 47 13.34 -3.70 8.02
CA ASP A 47 13.02 -2.32 7.71
C ASP A 47 14.21 -1.58 7.10
N LEU A 48 13.90 -0.56 6.30
CA LEU A 48 14.90 0.24 5.62
C LEU A 48 15.31 1.42 6.50
N PHE A 49 16.61 1.69 6.56
CA PHE A 49 17.16 2.83 7.28
C PHE A 49 17.63 3.89 6.29
N VAL A 50 17.12 5.12 6.41
CA VAL A 50 17.52 6.26 5.59
C VAL A 50 17.94 7.39 6.54
N GLY A 51 19.23 7.47 6.88
CA GLY A 51 19.71 8.32 7.95
C GLY A 51 19.12 7.87 9.30
N ASP A 52 18.48 8.79 10.01
CA ASP A 52 17.81 8.52 11.27
C ASP A 52 16.36 8.02 11.13
N PHE A 53 15.87 7.90 9.89
CA PHE A 53 14.50 7.47 9.61
C PHE A 53 14.42 5.97 9.37
N ILE A 54 13.42 5.34 9.99
CA ILE A 54 13.04 3.94 9.74
C ILE A 54 11.85 3.94 8.81
N ILE A 55 11.90 3.09 7.79
CA ILE A 55 10.81 2.89 6.83
C ILE A 55 10.39 1.43 6.89
N SER A 56 9.16 1.19 7.25
CA SER A 56 8.59 -0.16 7.38
C SER A 56 8.48 -0.86 6.02
N ALA A 57 9.25 -1.91 5.83
CA ALA A 57 9.33 -2.66 4.58
C ALA A 57 8.00 -3.32 4.22
N ASN A 58 7.28 -3.89 5.19
CA ASN A 58 5.97 -4.51 4.96
C ASN A 58 4.97 -3.52 4.37
N HIS A 59 4.95 -2.30 4.87
CA HIS A 59 4.07 -1.22 4.43
C HIS A 59 4.44 -0.73 3.03
N VAL A 60 5.73 -0.64 2.73
CA VAL A 60 6.21 -0.35 1.36
C VAL A 60 5.67 -1.39 0.37
N TYR A 61 5.83 -2.69 0.66
CA TYR A 61 5.38 -3.75 -0.24
C TYR A 61 3.85 -3.75 -0.43
N ALA A 62 3.10 -3.57 0.64
CA ALA A 62 1.63 -3.50 0.59
C ALA A 62 1.16 -2.38 -0.33
N PHE A 63 1.73 -1.18 -0.19
CA PHE A 63 1.36 -0.04 -1.03
C PHE A 63 1.95 -0.08 -2.45
N ILE A 64 3.10 -0.72 -2.67
CA ILE A 64 3.59 -1.03 -4.03
C ILE A 64 2.58 -1.92 -4.75
N LEU A 65 2.14 -3.00 -4.12
CA LEU A 65 1.17 -3.92 -4.72
C LEU A 65 -0.15 -3.22 -5.06
N LEU A 66 -0.74 -2.52 -4.10
CA LEU A 66 -2.01 -1.82 -4.28
C LEU A 66 -1.91 -0.75 -5.37
N THR A 67 -0.87 0.07 -5.32
CA THR A 67 -0.65 1.16 -6.29
C THR A 67 -0.41 0.61 -7.70
N SER A 68 0.36 -0.47 -7.83
CA SER A 68 0.61 -1.12 -9.13
C SER A 68 -0.68 -1.64 -9.75
N LEU A 69 -1.51 -2.34 -8.98
CA LEU A 69 -2.83 -2.81 -9.44
C LEU A 69 -3.73 -1.64 -9.85
N GLY A 70 -3.73 -0.55 -9.07
CA GLY A 70 -4.48 0.66 -9.39
C GLY A 70 -4.02 1.32 -10.68
N VAL A 71 -2.71 1.52 -10.84
CA VAL A 71 -2.13 2.12 -12.06
C VAL A 71 -2.42 1.27 -13.28
N LEU A 72 -2.22 -0.05 -13.22
CA LEU A 72 -2.54 -0.98 -14.32
C LEU A 72 -4.02 -0.97 -14.68
N SER A 73 -4.90 -0.71 -13.72
CA SER A 73 -6.35 -0.64 -13.91
C SER A 73 -6.80 0.65 -14.59
N PHE A 74 -6.20 1.78 -14.19
CA PHE A 74 -6.69 3.12 -14.54
C PHE A 74 -5.73 3.92 -15.44
N HIS A 75 -4.58 3.33 -15.87
CA HIS A 75 -3.70 3.99 -16.84
C HIS A 75 -4.48 4.38 -18.10
N ASN A 76 -4.12 5.49 -18.71
CA ASN A 76 -4.80 6.05 -19.89
C ASN A 76 -6.31 6.35 -19.68
N THR A 77 -6.73 6.61 -18.44
CA THR A 77 -8.08 7.11 -18.14
C THR A 77 -8.02 8.46 -17.44
N LYS A 78 -9.08 9.25 -17.56
CA LYS A 78 -9.21 10.51 -16.81
C LYS A 78 -9.21 10.32 -15.28
N LYS A 79 -9.40 9.07 -14.83
CA LYS A 79 -9.46 8.72 -13.39
C LYS A 79 -8.09 8.53 -12.73
N ILE A 80 -7.00 8.54 -13.49
CA ILE A 80 -5.66 8.28 -12.94
C ILE A 80 -5.25 9.29 -11.86
N ASN A 81 -5.54 10.58 -12.06
CA ASN A 81 -5.21 11.61 -11.07
C ASN A 81 -6.03 11.44 -9.78
N PHE A 82 -7.31 11.09 -9.92
CA PHE A 82 -8.16 10.78 -8.77
C PHE A 82 -7.64 9.55 -8.00
N LEU A 83 -7.21 8.50 -8.71
CA LEU A 83 -6.59 7.32 -8.10
C LEU A 83 -5.35 7.70 -7.29
N ILE A 84 -4.47 8.55 -7.83
CA ILE A 84 -3.25 8.98 -7.14
C ILE A 84 -3.59 9.69 -5.83
N VAL A 85 -4.51 10.66 -5.88
CA VAL A 85 -4.98 11.36 -4.68
C VAL A 85 -5.58 10.39 -3.67
N TYR A 86 -6.43 9.47 -4.13
CA TYR A 86 -7.03 8.44 -3.30
C TYR A 86 -5.97 7.58 -2.57
N LEU A 87 -4.93 7.12 -3.28
CA LEU A 87 -3.89 6.27 -2.70
C LEU A 87 -3.07 7.01 -1.63
N PHE A 88 -2.75 8.30 -1.86
CA PHE A 88 -2.09 9.11 -0.84
C PHE A 88 -2.98 9.34 0.38
N LEU A 89 -4.24 9.67 0.18
CA LEU A 89 -5.17 9.84 1.29
C LEU A 89 -5.35 8.53 2.06
N LEU A 90 -5.51 7.40 1.34
CA LEU A 90 -5.63 6.09 1.97
C LEU A 90 -4.41 5.74 2.81
N SER A 91 -3.19 6.01 2.30
CA SER A 91 -1.93 5.73 3.01
C SER A 91 -1.82 6.48 4.34
N ILE A 92 -2.32 7.71 4.39
CA ILE A 92 -2.31 8.54 5.60
C ILE A 92 -3.45 8.13 6.54
N ILE A 93 -4.66 7.99 6.01
CA ILE A 93 -5.86 7.73 6.81
C ILE A 93 -5.77 6.39 7.52
N LEU A 94 -5.30 5.33 6.84
CA LEU A 94 -5.18 4.01 7.45
C LEU A 94 -4.20 4.03 8.63
N GLU A 95 -3.09 4.76 8.51
CA GLU A 95 -2.13 4.88 9.60
C GLU A 95 -2.67 5.71 10.76
N LEU A 96 -3.42 6.78 10.48
CA LEU A 96 -4.07 7.57 11.52
C LEU A 96 -5.12 6.77 12.29
N PHE A 97 -5.80 5.81 11.65
CA PHE A 97 -6.73 4.92 12.36
C PHE A 97 -6.06 4.06 13.42
N HIS A 98 -4.76 3.77 13.31
CA HIS A 98 -4.03 3.03 14.34
C HIS A 98 -3.99 3.75 15.69
N ILE A 99 -4.26 5.07 15.75
CA ILE A 99 -4.37 5.82 17.02
C ILE A 99 -5.56 5.35 17.86
N ILE A 100 -6.64 4.89 17.21
CA ILE A 100 -7.91 4.53 17.86
C ILE A 100 -8.19 3.03 17.88
N ILE A 101 -7.42 2.22 17.14
CA ILE A 101 -7.59 0.76 17.11
C ILE A 101 -6.84 0.15 18.30
N ILE A 102 -7.53 -0.72 19.03
CA ILE A 102 -6.94 -1.45 20.17
C ILE A 102 -5.81 -2.35 19.66
N ASP A 103 -4.74 -2.45 20.42
CA ASP A 103 -3.53 -3.25 20.12
C ASP A 103 -2.79 -2.82 18.84
N ARG A 104 -3.04 -1.59 18.36
CA ARG A 104 -2.30 -0.91 17.31
C ARG A 104 -1.75 0.40 17.82
N GLY A 105 -0.62 0.84 17.29
CA GLY A 105 -0.03 2.14 17.56
C GLY A 105 0.28 2.86 16.26
N PHE A 106 0.14 4.18 16.25
CA PHE A 106 0.62 5.00 15.15
C PHE A 106 2.15 4.97 15.13
N GLU A 107 2.72 4.60 13.99
CA GLU A 107 4.17 4.58 13.78
C GLU A 107 4.55 5.39 12.54
N LEU A 108 5.48 6.33 12.72
CA LEU A 108 6.01 7.12 11.59
C LEU A 108 6.70 6.24 10.53
N SER A 109 7.35 5.16 10.95
CA SER A 109 7.97 4.16 10.07
C SER A 109 6.96 3.56 9.09
N ASP A 110 5.75 3.26 9.56
CA ASP A 110 4.66 2.67 8.80
C ASP A 110 4.05 3.69 7.84
N LEU A 111 3.81 4.91 8.33
CA LEU A 111 3.36 6.03 7.49
C LEU A 111 4.35 6.31 6.34
N PHE A 112 5.65 6.36 6.64
CA PHE A 112 6.67 6.53 5.59
C PHE A 112 6.68 5.34 4.64
N GLY A 113 6.55 4.11 5.13
CA GLY A 113 6.45 2.91 4.31
C GLY A 113 5.29 2.99 3.32
N ASN A 114 4.10 3.37 3.79
CA ASN A 114 2.91 3.56 2.96
C ASN A 114 3.15 4.58 1.84
N ILE A 115 3.64 5.77 2.20
CA ILE A 115 3.88 6.88 1.26
C ILE A 115 4.96 6.51 0.24
N VAL A 116 6.07 5.93 0.68
CA VAL A 116 7.17 5.51 -0.19
C VAL A 116 6.69 4.48 -1.21
N GLY A 117 5.89 3.49 -0.78
CA GLY A 117 5.30 2.49 -1.69
C GLY A 117 4.47 3.14 -2.82
N VAL A 118 3.64 4.13 -2.48
CA VAL A 118 2.87 4.90 -3.48
C VAL A 118 3.77 5.68 -4.42
N ILE A 119 4.74 6.44 -3.87
CA ILE A 119 5.63 7.30 -4.65
C ILE A 119 6.45 6.49 -5.65
N LEU A 120 7.04 5.36 -5.23
CA LEU A 120 7.89 4.51 -6.08
C LEU A 120 7.14 4.07 -7.34
N VAL A 121 5.92 3.57 -7.18
CA VAL A 121 5.13 3.10 -8.34
C VAL A 121 4.72 4.26 -9.24
N ILE A 122 4.32 5.41 -8.68
CA ILE A 122 3.95 6.58 -9.48
C ILE A 122 5.15 7.12 -10.27
N LEU A 123 6.34 7.14 -9.68
CA LEU A 123 7.57 7.55 -10.38
C LEU A 123 7.88 6.62 -11.54
N ILE A 124 7.88 5.31 -11.30
CA ILE A 124 8.08 4.30 -12.35
C ILE A 124 7.05 4.48 -13.47
N TYR A 125 5.77 4.63 -13.12
CA TYR A 125 4.70 4.86 -14.09
C TYR A 125 4.92 6.10 -14.94
N LYS A 126 5.30 7.24 -14.34
CA LYS A 126 5.60 8.48 -15.07
C LYS A 126 6.79 8.33 -16.01
N ILE A 127 7.85 7.63 -15.55
CA ILE A 127 9.03 7.34 -16.36
C ILE A 127 8.63 6.49 -17.58
N VAL A 128 7.94 5.38 -17.37
CA VAL A 128 7.51 4.47 -18.45
C VAL A 128 6.66 5.21 -19.49
N ILE A 129 5.67 6.01 -19.05
CA ILE A 129 4.84 6.77 -20.01
C ILE A 129 5.65 7.78 -20.81
N ARG A 130 6.63 8.41 -20.20
CA ARG A 130 7.49 9.37 -20.90
C ARG A 130 8.29 8.69 -22.04
N TYR A 131 8.83 7.48 -21.77
CA TYR A 131 9.61 6.75 -22.78
C TYR A 131 8.74 6.07 -23.85
N VAL A 132 7.52 5.65 -23.53
CA VAL A 132 6.62 5.00 -24.51
C VAL A 132 5.96 6.01 -25.46
N LYS A 133 5.89 7.31 -25.08
CA LYS A 133 5.32 8.37 -25.92
C LYS A 133 6.35 9.07 -26.82
N THR A 134 7.63 8.74 -26.66
CA THR A 134 8.72 9.20 -27.57
C THR A 134 8.90 8.22 -28.68
#